data_3fcd1ade0fbe499199eb00e026e314b0
#
_entry.id   3fcd1ade0fbe499199eb00e026e314b0
#
_cell.length_a   1.000
_cell.length_b   1.000
_cell.length_c   1.000
_cell.angle_alpha   90.00
_cell.angle_beta   90.00
_cell.angle_gamma   90.00
#
_symmetry.space_group_name_H-M   'P 1'
#
loop_
_entity.id
_entity.type
_entity.pdbx_description
1 polymer ?
#
loop_
_entity_poly.entity_id
_entity_poly.type
_entity_poly.pdbx_seq_one_letter_code
_entity_poly.pdbx_strand_id
1 'polypeptide(L)'
;RGPIMFCLEGQDQADSTVFNKFIPDGTPMEASFHADLLNGIIVLNGTAKEVERNGNVKDVPFKAIPYSTWNNRGADQMAVWIPEAAEYARPTPEPTIASKARTLMIQAPIQKDAPESASVETWAWGVNDQWEPKRSSDISKPYHYWWLKNGTVETLAYEFDQPYTVSNVQVYWLDFDHYDGDFRVPESWKLYYKEGESWKEVEALTEYTVKKDCYNSLDFNPVKTKGLKIAAQLQKGAS
;
A
#
# COMPACT_ATOMS: atom_id res chain seq x y z
N ARG A 1 -5.46 25.66 -12.19
CA ARG A 1 -5.64 26.99 -12.80
C ARG A 1 -6.79 27.72 -12.11
N GLY A 2 -6.60 28.97 -11.73
CA GLY A 2 -7.61 29.78 -11.04
C GLY A 2 -7.85 29.27 -9.61
N PRO A 3 -9.00 29.60 -9.00
CA PRO A 3 -9.33 29.23 -7.63
C PRO A 3 -9.78 27.76 -7.50
N ILE A 4 -9.97 27.04 -8.61
CA ILE A 4 -10.41 25.63 -8.60
C ILE A 4 -9.17 24.74 -8.66
N MET A 5 -9.07 23.82 -7.70
CA MET A 5 -8.07 22.77 -7.67
C MET A 5 -8.55 21.59 -8.54
N PHE A 6 -7.68 21.05 -9.36
CA PHE A 6 -7.94 19.88 -10.20
C PHE A 6 -7.12 18.69 -9.73
N CYS A 7 -7.59 17.48 -10.03
CA CYS A 7 -6.89 16.23 -9.79
C CYS A 7 -6.97 15.30 -11.00
N LEU A 8 -5.98 14.42 -11.13
CA LEU A 8 -6.08 13.24 -11.98
C LEU A 8 -6.78 12.14 -11.19
N GLU A 9 -7.68 11.40 -11.81
CA GLU A 9 -8.33 10.22 -11.28
C GLU A 9 -8.02 9.04 -12.20
N GLY A 10 -7.70 7.85 -11.65
CA GLY A 10 -7.22 6.71 -12.42
C GLY A 10 -8.15 6.33 -13.56
N GLN A 11 -9.46 6.26 -13.30
CA GLN A 11 -10.48 5.91 -14.29
C GLN A 11 -10.57 6.90 -15.48
N ASP A 12 -9.99 8.09 -15.36
CA ASP A 12 -9.90 9.06 -16.44
C ASP A 12 -8.61 8.96 -17.24
N GLN A 13 -7.69 8.07 -16.86
CA GLN A 13 -6.43 7.83 -17.53
C GLN A 13 -6.49 6.51 -18.33
N ALA A 14 -5.81 6.47 -19.47
CA ALA A 14 -5.86 5.31 -20.37
C ALA A 14 -5.35 4.00 -19.74
N ASP A 15 -4.40 4.10 -18.81
CA ASP A 15 -3.79 2.98 -18.11
C ASP A 15 -4.30 2.81 -16.67
N SER A 16 -5.32 3.57 -16.28
CA SER A 16 -5.89 3.62 -14.93
C SER A 16 -4.89 3.96 -13.81
N THR A 17 -3.76 4.61 -14.16
CA THR A 17 -2.75 5.05 -13.18
C THR A 17 -2.54 6.55 -13.21
N VAL A 18 -2.10 7.13 -12.08
CA VAL A 18 -1.83 8.57 -11.97
C VAL A 18 -0.41 8.88 -11.52
N PHE A 19 0.29 7.92 -10.88
CA PHE A 19 1.57 8.20 -10.22
C PHE A 19 2.79 8.06 -11.13
N ASN A 20 2.64 7.42 -12.28
CA ASN A 20 3.68 7.28 -13.30
C ASN A 20 3.72 8.45 -14.29
N LYS A 21 2.91 9.48 -14.06
CA LYS A 21 2.77 10.63 -14.97
C LYS A 21 3.44 11.87 -14.40
N PHE A 22 3.98 12.67 -15.30
CA PHE A 22 4.44 14.02 -14.99
C PHE A 22 3.99 14.99 -16.10
N ILE A 23 3.81 16.25 -15.74
CA ILE A 23 3.36 17.30 -16.64
C ILE A 23 4.43 18.41 -16.60
N PRO A 24 5.30 18.50 -17.61
CA PRO A 24 6.32 19.54 -17.67
C PRO A 24 5.73 20.95 -17.54
N ASP A 25 6.48 21.86 -16.93
CA ASP A 25 6.09 23.27 -16.87
C ASP A 25 5.81 23.82 -18.27
N GLY A 26 4.81 24.69 -18.36
CA GLY A 26 4.39 25.28 -19.63
C GLY A 26 3.58 24.34 -20.54
N THR A 27 3.28 23.10 -20.14
CA THR A 27 2.43 22.19 -20.93
C THR A 27 1.06 22.84 -21.19
N PRO A 28 0.62 22.94 -22.47
CA PRO A 28 -0.70 23.48 -22.82
C PRO A 28 -1.81 22.62 -22.24
N MET A 29 -2.82 23.29 -21.67
CA MET A 29 -4.02 22.63 -21.14
C MET A 29 -5.26 23.30 -21.71
N GLU A 30 -6.20 22.51 -22.18
CA GLU A 30 -7.49 22.96 -22.68
C GLU A 30 -8.58 22.70 -21.61
N ALA A 31 -9.36 23.75 -21.33
CA ALA A 31 -10.51 23.66 -20.43
C ALA A 31 -11.79 23.51 -21.26
N SER A 32 -12.58 22.47 -20.97
CA SER A 32 -13.87 22.19 -21.63
C SER A 32 -14.96 21.89 -20.62
N PHE A 33 -16.18 22.32 -20.88
CA PHE A 33 -17.33 22.02 -20.04
C PHE A 33 -18.00 20.72 -20.51
N HIS A 34 -18.24 19.81 -19.59
CA HIS A 34 -18.88 18.51 -19.82
C HIS A 34 -20.18 18.42 -19.02
N ALA A 35 -21.33 18.70 -19.67
CA ALA A 35 -22.63 18.72 -19.04
C ALA A 35 -23.05 17.36 -18.45
N ASP A 36 -22.68 16.27 -19.12
CA ASP A 36 -23.09 14.90 -18.76
C ASP A 36 -22.14 14.22 -17.76
N LEU A 37 -21.03 14.88 -17.41
CA LEU A 37 -20.06 14.35 -16.44
C LEU A 37 -20.27 14.99 -15.09
N LEU A 38 -20.54 14.17 -14.04
CA LEU A 38 -20.63 14.57 -12.64
C LEU A 38 -21.54 15.80 -12.39
N ASN A 39 -22.70 15.84 -13.06
CA ASN A 39 -23.69 16.93 -13.05
C ASN A 39 -23.19 18.26 -13.64
N GLY A 40 -22.25 18.20 -14.54
CA GLY A 40 -21.68 19.35 -15.25
C GLY A 40 -20.44 19.91 -14.57
N ILE A 41 -19.28 19.61 -15.16
CA ILE A 41 -17.98 20.07 -14.66
C ILE A 41 -17.11 20.63 -15.78
N ILE A 42 -16.14 21.46 -15.40
CA ILE A 42 -15.03 21.80 -16.29
C ILE A 42 -13.96 20.74 -16.15
N VAL A 43 -13.48 20.23 -17.29
CA VAL A 43 -12.37 19.28 -17.38
C VAL A 43 -11.17 19.99 -17.99
N LEU A 44 -9.98 19.69 -17.47
CA LEU A 44 -8.72 20.06 -18.12
C LEU A 44 -8.16 18.85 -18.86
N ASN A 45 -7.88 19.04 -20.15
CA ASN A 45 -7.25 18.04 -21.00
C ASN A 45 -5.88 18.54 -21.46
N GLY A 46 -4.96 17.63 -21.75
CA GLY A 46 -3.64 17.93 -22.26
C GLY A 46 -2.84 16.67 -22.53
N THR A 47 -1.55 16.85 -22.81
CA THR A 47 -0.60 15.76 -22.98
C THR A 47 0.36 15.73 -21.81
N ALA A 48 0.34 14.65 -21.03
CA ALA A 48 1.33 14.35 -20.00
C ALA A 48 2.43 13.45 -20.58
N LYS A 49 3.50 13.32 -19.82
CA LYS A 49 4.54 12.30 -20.02
C LYS A 49 4.31 11.16 -19.06
N GLU A 50 4.41 9.92 -19.52
CA GLU A 50 4.32 8.71 -18.72
C GLU A 50 5.66 8.01 -18.66
N VAL A 51 6.12 7.67 -17.46
CA VAL A 51 7.30 6.83 -17.23
C VAL A 51 6.87 5.37 -17.23
N GLU A 52 7.36 4.61 -18.20
CA GLU A 52 7.15 3.16 -18.28
C GLU A 52 8.07 2.42 -17.29
N ARG A 53 7.75 1.17 -16.96
CA ARG A 53 8.55 0.34 -16.04
C ARG A 53 10.00 0.11 -16.51
N ASN A 54 10.22 0.09 -17.81
CA ASN A 54 11.56 -0.01 -18.40
C ASN A 54 12.36 1.32 -18.35
N GLY A 55 11.75 2.39 -17.81
CA GLY A 55 12.34 3.73 -17.73
C GLY A 55 12.12 4.59 -18.97
N ASN A 56 11.47 4.07 -20.02
CA ASN A 56 11.12 4.88 -21.19
C ASN A 56 10.06 5.92 -20.83
N VAL A 57 10.04 7.00 -21.57
CA VAL A 57 9.07 8.08 -21.41
C VAL A 57 8.29 8.24 -22.72
N LYS A 58 6.97 8.24 -22.63
CA LYS A 58 6.07 8.46 -23.77
C LYS A 58 5.05 9.55 -23.48
N ASP A 59 4.50 10.12 -24.56
CA ASP A 59 3.39 11.06 -24.48
C ASP A 59 2.07 10.33 -24.31
N VAL A 60 1.26 10.78 -23.35
CA VAL A 60 -0.08 10.23 -23.10
C VAL A 60 -1.10 11.35 -22.87
N PRO A 61 -2.34 11.21 -23.35
CA PRO A 61 -3.38 12.16 -22.99
C PRO A 61 -3.66 12.07 -21.47
N PHE A 62 -3.97 13.21 -20.85
CA PHE A 62 -4.52 13.24 -19.52
C PHE A 62 -5.84 14.01 -19.48
N LYS A 63 -6.68 13.63 -18.53
CA LYS A 63 -7.89 14.34 -18.15
C LYS A 63 -7.86 14.62 -16.65
N ALA A 64 -8.05 15.89 -16.27
CA ALA A 64 -8.16 16.30 -14.88
C ALA A 64 -9.53 16.88 -14.58
N ILE A 65 -10.10 16.49 -13.45
CA ILE A 65 -11.42 16.95 -12.97
C ILE A 65 -11.25 17.85 -11.76
N PRO A 66 -12.26 18.69 -11.39
CA PRO A 66 -12.23 19.43 -10.16
C PRO A 66 -12.10 18.50 -8.95
N TYR A 67 -11.19 18.80 -8.04
CA TYR A 67 -10.95 18.00 -6.84
C TYR A 67 -12.23 17.78 -6.01
N SER A 68 -13.14 18.76 -5.97
CA SER A 68 -14.42 18.64 -5.28
C SER A 68 -15.34 17.55 -5.81
N THR A 69 -15.06 17.02 -7.01
CA THR A 69 -15.84 15.95 -7.65
C THR A 69 -15.15 14.59 -7.60
N TRP A 70 -13.97 14.51 -6.98
CA TRP A 70 -13.26 13.26 -6.77
C TRP A 70 -14.07 12.25 -5.96
N ASN A 71 -13.89 10.96 -6.28
CA ASN A 71 -14.52 9.80 -5.60
C ASN A 71 -16.06 9.72 -5.73
N ASN A 72 -16.69 10.55 -6.56
CA ASN A 72 -18.14 10.46 -6.81
C ASN A 72 -18.51 9.32 -7.78
N ARG A 73 -17.52 8.65 -8.38
CA ARG A 73 -17.68 7.53 -9.32
C ARG A 73 -17.12 6.21 -8.77
N GLY A 74 -16.82 6.15 -7.47
CA GLY A 74 -16.20 5.03 -6.79
C GLY A 74 -14.75 5.29 -6.41
N ALA A 75 -14.20 4.43 -5.54
CA ALA A 75 -12.83 4.54 -5.06
C ALA A 75 -11.83 4.27 -6.19
N ASP A 76 -10.84 5.15 -6.34
CA ASP A 76 -9.80 5.06 -7.36
C ASP A 76 -8.53 5.81 -6.94
N GLN A 77 -7.44 5.62 -7.68
CA GLN A 77 -6.23 6.42 -7.51
C GLN A 77 -6.48 7.89 -7.84
N MET A 78 -5.88 8.77 -7.09
CA MET A 78 -6.01 10.22 -7.31
C MET A 78 -4.70 10.93 -7.04
N ALA A 79 -4.37 11.92 -7.86
CA ALA A 79 -3.25 12.83 -7.64
C ALA A 79 -3.66 14.28 -7.89
N VAL A 80 -3.41 15.15 -6.89
CA VAL A 80 -3.55 16.61 -7.00
C VAL A 80 -2.22 17.25 -7.38
N TRP A 81 -1.15 16.76 -6.77
CA TRP A 81 0.21 17.22 -7.04
C TRP A 81 0.84 16.31 -8.09
N ILE A 82 0.96 16.85 -9.30
CA ILE A 82 1.54 16.12 -10.44
C ILE A 82 2.99 16.59 -10.58
N PRO A 83 3.96 15.66 -10.65
CA PRO A 83 5.35 16.03 -10.89
C PRO A 83 5.56 16.81 -12.20
N GLU A 84 6.59 17.63 -12.25
CA GLU A 84 7.03 18.33 -13.47
C GLU A 84 8.15 17.57 -14.20
N ALA A 85 8.80 16.60 -13.52
CA ALA A 85 9.93 15.85 -14.07
C ALA A 85 9.81 14.34 -13.81
N ALA A 86 10.40 13.58 -14.74
CA ALA A 86 10.35 12.10 -14.74
C ALA A 86 10.89 11.46 -13.45
N GLU A 87 11.88 12.06 -12.81
CA GLU A 87 12.51 11.54 -11.59
C GLU A 87 11.55 11.45 -10.39
N TYR A 88 10.46 12.22 -10.44
CA TYR A 88 9.42 12.21 -9.39
C TYR A 88 8.18 11.40 -9.78
N ALA A 89 8.07 11.00 -11.05
CA ALA A 89 7.03 10.10 -11.53
C ALA A 89 7.42 8.65 -11.23
N ARG A 90 6.45 7.84 -10.74
CA ARG A 90 6.72 6.45 -10.36
C ARG A 90 5.92 5.50 -11.22
N PRO A 91 6.58 4.63 -12.00
CA PRO A 91 5.87 3.55 -12.69
C PRO A 91 5.10 2.68 -11.70
N THR A 92 3.87 2.35 -12.03
CA THR A 92 3.08 1.42 -11.22
C THR A 92 3.73 0.03 -11.29
N PRO A 93 4.12 -0.57 -10.18
CA PRO A 93 4.69 -1.91 -10.19
C PRO A 93 3.63 -2.94 -10.63
N GLU A 94 4.10 -4.12 -11.08
CA GLU A 94 3.18 -5.23 -11.37
C GLU A 94 2.41 -5.60 -10.10
N PRO A 95 1.07 -5.74 -10.19
CA PRO A 95 0.28 -6.09 -9.03
C PRO A 95 0.71 -7.45 -8.46
N THR A 96 1.11 -7.47 -7.20
CA THR A 96 1.39 -8.71 -6.46
C THR A 96 0.09 -9.31 -5.92
N ILE A 97 0.13 -10.56 -5.45
CA ILE A 97 -1.01 -11.17 -4.74
C ILE A 97 -1.31 -10.33 -3.49
N ALA A 98 -0.29 -9.89 -2.76
CA ALA A 98 -0.44 -9.06 -1.56
C ALA A 98 -1.12 -7.72 -1.86
N SER A 99 -0.78 -7.04 -2.97
CA SER A 99 -1.36 -5.72 -3.31
C SER A 99 -2.86 -5.77 -3.61
N LYS A 100 -3.37 -6.95 -3.99
CA LYS A 100 -4.81 -7.19 -4.24
C LYS A 100 -5.55 -7.69 -3.00
N ALA A 101 -4.82 -8.03 -1.93
CA ALA A 101 -5.41 -8.59 -0.72
C ALA A 101 -6.12 -7.52 0.11
N ARG A 102 -7.20 -7.91 0.76
CA ARG A 102 -7.75 -7.19 1.90
C ARG A 102 -6.85 -7.43 3.09
N THR A 103 -6.38 -6.37 3.73
CA THR A 103 -5.48 -6.46 4.88
C THR A 103 -6.24 -6.19 6.17
N LEU A 104 -6.04 -7.06 7.16
CA LEU A 104 -6.70 -6.99 8.47
C LEU A 104 -5.65 -7.10 9.57
N MET A 105 -5.66 -6.16 10.48
CA MET A 105 -4.95 -6.25 11.73
C MET A 105 -5.89 -6.81 12.79
N ILE A 106 -5.51 -7.92 13.41
CA ILE A 106 -6.23 -8.49 14.54
C ILE A 106 -5.48 -8.05 15.78
N GLN A 107 -6.02 -7.05 16.48
CA GLN A 107 -5.44 -6.57 17.74
C GLN A 107 -5.96 -7.41 18.90
N ALA A 108 -5.04 -7.98 19.67
CA ALA A 108 -5.38 -8.54 20.98
C ALA A 108 -5.97 -7.43 21.88
N PRO A 109 -6.92 -7.77 22.78
CA PRO A 109 -7.49 -6.80 23.71
C PRO A 109 -6.42 -6.13 24.57
N ILE A 110 -6.57 -4.84 24.84
CA ILE A 110 -5.64 -4.07 25.69
C ILE A 110 -5.66 -4.59 27.15
N GLN A 111 -6.78 -5.17 27.58
CA GLN A 111 -6.92 -5.78 28.91
C GLN A 111 -6.48 -7.23 28.90
N LYS A 112 -5.53 -7.57 29.76
CA LYS A 112 -4.87 -8.89 29.86
C LYS A 112 -5.87 -10.07 30.11
N ASP A 113 -7.03 -9.78 30.67
CA ASP A 113 -8.05 -10.77 31.05
C ASP A 113 -9.31 -10.70 30.17
N ALA A 114 -9.28 -9.94 29.08
CA ALA A 114 -10.40 -9.87 28.15
C ALA A 114 -10.47 -11.15 27.29
N PRO A 115 -11.69 -11.67 26.99
CA PRO A 115 -11.82 -12.83 26.13
C PRO A 115 -11.30 -12.53 24.72
N GLU A 116 -10.77 -13.55 24.04
CA GLU A 116 -10.25 -13.44 22.66
C GLU A 116 -11.30 -12.87 21.68
N SER A 117 -12.59 -13.04 21.97
CA SER A 117 -13.72 -12.43 21.25
C SER A 117 -13.77 -10.89 21.37
N ALA A 118 -12.99 -10.26 22.23
CA ALA A 118 -12.82 -8.81 22.33
C ALA A 118 -11.73 -8.26 21.40
N SER A 119 -11.12 -9.10 20.56
CA SER A 119 -10.18 -8.67 19.51
C SER A 119 -10.90 -7.77 18.51
N VAL A 120 -10.27 -6.65 18.18
CA VAL A 120 -10.80 -5.69 17.20
C VAL A 120 -10.08 -5.90 15.88
N GLU A 121 -10.82 -6.22 14.83
CA GLU A 121 -10.30 -6.21 13.47
C GLU A 121 -10.30 -4.78 12.95
N THR A 122 -9.15 -4.30 12.52
CA THR A 122 -9.00 -2.99 11.89
C THR A 122 -8.23 -3.12 10.58
N TRP A 123 -8.40 -2.13 9.69
CA TRP A 123 -7.65 -2.07 8.44
C TRP A 123 -6.19 -1.76 8.73
N ALA A 124 -5.30 -2.47 8.05
CA ALA A 124 -3.87 -2.16 8.07
C ALA A 124 -3.51 -1.28 6.87
N TRP A 125 -2.77 -0.21 7.10
CA TRP A 125 -2.37 0.75 6.09
C TRP A 125 -0.89 0.54 5.72
N GLY A 126 -0.53 0.78 4.44
CA GLY A 126 0.87 0.78 4.01
C GLY A 126 1.57 -0.59 4.05
N VAL A 127 0.80 -1.70 4.07
CA VAL A 127 1.36 -3.06 4.16
C VAL A 127 1.29 -3.83 2.84
N ASN A 128 0.61 -3.27 1.83
CA ASN A 128 0.43 -3.90 0.53
C ASN A 128 0.28 -2.88 -0.62
N ASP A 129 0.75 -1.67 -0.43
CA ASP A 129 0.70 -0.57 -1.39
C ASP A 129 1.79 -0.64 -2.47
N GLN A 130 2.64 -1.67 -2.42
CA GLN A 130 3.78 -1.89 -3.32
C GLN A 130 4.83 -0.77 -3.29
N TRP A 131 4.80 0.06 -2.25
CA TRP A 131 5.83 1.05 -2.07
C TRP A 131 7.08 0.40 -1.45
N GLU A 132 8.23 0.63 -2.10
CA GLU A 132 9.52 0.18 -1.61
C GLU A 132 10.21 1.31 -0.85
N PRO A 133 10.36 1.22 0.49
CA PRO A 133 11.05 2.22 1.27
C PRO A 133 12.55 2.22 0.97
N LYS A 134 13.18 3.40 1.03
CA LYS A 134 14.64 3.52 0.83
C LYS A 134 15.45 2.95 2.00
N ARG A 135 14.84 2.90 3.18
CA ARG A 135 15.41 2.41 4.43
C ARG A 135 14.29 2.13 5.44
N SER A 136 14.56 1.38 6.48
CA SER A 136 13.58 1.03 7.52
C SER A 136 13.02 2.25 8.28
N SER A 137 13.73 3.37 8.29
CA SER A 137 13.26 4.64 8.87
C SER A 137 12.55 5.58 7.89
N ASP A 138 12.21 5.12 6.69
CA ASP A 138 11.50 5.94 5.70
C ASP A 138 10.00 5.96 6.00
N ILE A 139 9.53 7.07 6.57
CA ILE A 139 8.14 7.33 6.92
C ILE A 139 7.45 8.31 5.97
N SER A 140 7.99 8.51 4.78
CA SER A 140 7.46 9.44 3.78
C SER A 140 6.14 8.98 3.14
N LYS A 141 5.71 7.75 3.39
CA LYS A 141 4.45 7.15 2.97
C LYS A 141 3.74 6.50 4.15
N PRO A 142 2.44 6.16 4.04
CA PRO A 142 1.75 5.40 5.08
C PRO A 142 2.51 4.13 5.45
N TYR A 143 2.60 3.85 6.72
CA TYR A 143 3.26 2.70 7.29
C TYR A 143 2.39 2.08 8.38
N HIS A 144 2.67 0.82 8.71
CA HIS A 144 1.95 0.07 9.73
C HIS A 144 2.81 -0.12 10.98
N TYR A 145 2.18 -0.03 12.15
CA TYR A 145 2.81 -0.26 13.46
C TYR A 145 1.78 -0.75 14.48
N TRP A 146 2.28 -1.38 15.54
CA TRP A 146 1.48 -1.81 16.69
C TRP A 146 1.83 -0.97 17.91
N TRP A 147 1.01 0.03 18.21
CA TRP A 147 1.25 0.98 19.28
C TRP A 147 0.99 0.39 20.66
N LEU A 148 1.90 0.65 21.64
CA LEU A 148 1.82 0.22 23.04
C LEU A 148 1.64 -1.31 23.23
N LYS A 149 2.21 -2.13 22.35
CA LYS A 149 2.09 -3.59 22.37
C LYS A 149 3.39 -4.33 22.66
N ASN A 150 4.29 -3.69 23.40
CA ASN A 150 5.63 -4.24 23.70
C ASN A 150 5.56 -5.64 24.30
N GLY A 151 6.34 -6.57 23.74
CA GLY A 151 6.44 -7.94 24.19
C GLY A 151 5.24 -8.82 23.89
N THR A 152 4.23 -8.33 23.15
CA THR A 152 3.09 -9.13 22.71
C THR A 152 3.34 -9.77 21.35
N VAL A 153 2.48 -10.73 20.98
CA VAL A 153 2.40 -11.25 19.61
C VAL A 153 1.24 -10.57 18.93
N GLU A 154 1.53 -9.82 17.87
CA GLU A 154 0.52 -9.13 17.08
C GLU A 154 0.40 -9.75 15.68
N THR A 155 -0.77 -9.65 15.08
CA THR A 155 -1.02 -10.33 13.80
C THR A 155 -1.54 -9.40 12.72
N LEU A 156 -1.10 -9.67 11.49
CA LEU A 156 -1.55 -9.03 10.27
C LEU A 156 -1.95 -10.10 9.27
N ALA A 157 -3.19 -10.08 8.82
CA ALA A 157 -3.71 -11.03 7.84
C ALA A 157 -3.94 -10.37 6.48
N TYR A 158 -3.70 -11.15 5.43
CA TYR A 158 -3.98 -10.84 4.03
C TYR A 158 -5.05 -11.83 3.55
N GLU A 159 -6.22 -11.34 3.21
CA GLU A 159 -7.30 -12.14 2.63
C GLU A 159 -7.32 -11.95 1.12
N PHE A 160 -7.25 -13.03 0.38
CA PHE A 160 -7.23 -13.03 -1.07
C PHE A 160 -8.64 -13.16 -1.65
N ASP A 161 -8.89 -12.52 -2.79
CA ASP A 161 -10.13 -12.60 -3.56
C ASP A 161 -10.45 -14.03 -4.04
N GLN A 162 -9.41 -14.82 -4.32
CA GLN A 162 -9.47 -16.21 -4.74
C GLN A 162 -8.29 -17.02 -4.18
N PRO A 163 -8.33 -18.36 -4.23
CA PRO A 163 -7.18 -19.15 -3.81
C PRO A 163 -5.99 -18.97 -4.75
N TYR A 164 -4.82 -18.61 -4.19
CA TYR A 164 -3.55 -18.59 -4.91
C TYR A 164 -2.62 -19.68 -4.36
N THR A 165 -1.73 -20.19 -5.23
CA THR A 165 -0.59 -20.99 -4.80
C THR A 165 0.57 -20.03 -4.54
N VAL A 166 1.04 -19.99 -3.29
CA VAL A 166 2.11 -19.12 -2.83
C VAL A 166 3.23 -19.94 -2.20
N SER A 167 4.48 -19.50 -2.39
CA SER A 167 5.69 -20.18 -1.90
C SER A 167 6.77 -19.22 -1.42
N ASN A 168 6.53 -17.89 -1.54
CA ASN A 168 7.45 -16.86 -1.10
C ASN A 168 6.68 -15.66 -0.54
N VAL A 169 7.22 -15.04 0.50
CA VAL A 169 6.78 -13.77 1.05
C VAL A 169 7.98 -12.89 1.30
N GLN A 170 7.85 -11.61 1.02
CA GLN A 170 8.86 -10.60 1.32
C GLN A 170 8.26 -9.52 2.22
N VAL A 171 8.93 -9.23 3.33
CA VAL A 171 8.51 -8.23 4.31
C VAL A 171 9.60 -7.19 4.48
N TYR A 172 9.23 -5.92 4.43
CA TYR A 172 10.12 -4.81 4.74
C TYR A 172 9.73 -4.23 6.11
N TRP A 173 10.60 -4.34 7.10
CA TRP A 173 10.31 -3.94 8.47
C TRP A 173 10.57 -2.45 8.69
N LEU A 174 9.63 -1.78 9.38
CA LEU A 174 9.79 -0.43 9.89
C LEU A 174 10.71 -0.42 11.13
N ASP A 175 11.62 0.56 11.20
CA ASP A 175 12.46 0.81 12.38
C ASP A 175 12.89 2.27 12.38
N PHE A 176 12.37 3.06 13.31
CA PHE A 176 12.79 4.46 13.46
C PHE A 176 12.55 4.97 14.89
N ASP A 177 13.34 5.98 15.27
CA ASP A 177 13.20 6.67 16.55
C ASP A 177 12.08 7.71 16.45
N HIS A 178 11.17 7.72 17.41
CA HIS A 178 10.07 8.68 17.51
C HIS A 178 10.05 9.32 18.90
N TYR A 179 9.61 10.57 19.00
CA TYR A 179 9.61 11.31 20.28
C TYR A 179 8.67 10.72 21.36
N ASP A 180 7.63 9.97 20.94
CA ASP A 180 6.68 9.29 21.84
C ASP A 180 7.01 7.80 22.04
N GLY A 181 8.15 7.33 21.55
CA GLY A 181 8.55 5.93 21.63
C GLY A 181 9.13 5.39 20.32
N ASP A 182 10.02 4.43 20.44
CA ASP A 182 10.75 3.90 19.31
C ASP A 182 10.01 2.76 18.64
N PHE A 183 9.88 2.81 17.31
CA PHE A 183 9.41 1.69 16.52
C PHE A 183 10.60 0.82 16.14
N ARG A 184 10.50 -0.47 16.42
CA ARG A 184 11.59 -1.44 16.19
C ARG A 184 11.11 -2.61 15.34
N VAL A 185 12.04 -3.19 14.57
CA VAL A 185 11.79 -4.49 13.95
C VAL A 185 11.33 -5.50 15.01
N PRO A 186 10.48 -6.47 14.69
CA PRO A 186 10.05 -7.46 15.69
C PRO A 186 11.24 -8.29 16.21
N GLU A 187 11.10 -8.89 17.40
CA GLU A 187 12.06 -9.86 17.93
C GLU A 187 12.13 -11.11 17.03
N SER A 188 10.96 -11.55 16.56
CA SER A 188 10.80 -12.66 15.61
C SER A 188 9.43 -12.58 14.93
N TRP A 189 9.23 -13.39 13.91
CA TRP A 189 7.92 -13.52 13.26
C TRP A 189 7.71 -14.92 12.72
N LYS A 190 6.45 -15.24 12.42
CA LYS A 190 6.03 -16.47 11.79
C LYS A 190 4.98 -16.21 10.73
N LEU A 191 4.91 -17.08 9.73
CA LEU A 191 3.94 -17.01 8.65
C LEU A 191 2.98 -18.20 8.73
N TYR A 192 1.71 -17.91 8.56
CA TYR A 192 0.62 -18.88 8.52
C TYR A 192 -0.17 -18.75 7.24
N TYR A 193 -0.74 -19.83 6.76
CA TYR A 193 -1.68 -19.85 5.66
C TYR A 193 -3.07 -20.31 6.14
N LYS A 194 -4.12 -19.83 5.47
CA LYS A 194 -5.51 -20.21 5.79
C LYS A 194 -5.86 -21.54 5.13
N GLU A 195 -6.25 -22.54 5.93
CA GLU A 195 -6.77 -23.82 5.49
C GLU A 195 -8.17 -24.02 6.06
N GLY A 196 -9.21 -23.86 5.23
CA GLY A 196 -10.59 -23.74 5.71
C GLY A 196 -10.74 -22.53 6.63
N GLU A 197 -11.20 -22.77 7.86
CA GLU A 197 -11.33 -21.73 8.90
C GLU A 197 -10.12 -21.66 9.85
N SER A 198 -9.12 -22.52 9.65
CA SER A 198 -7.94 -22.60 10.52
C SER A 198 -6.72 -21.97 9.90
N TRP A 199 -5.79 -21.53 10.75
CA TRP A 199 -4.48 -21.05 10.35
C TRP A 199 -3.43 -22.13 10.66
N LYS A 200 -2.63 -22.48 9.66
CA LYS A 200 -1.49 -23.41 9.79
C LYS A 200 -0.19 -22.69 9.51
N GLU A 201 0.85 -22.96 10.29
CA GLU A 201 2.19 -22.44 10.03
C GLU A 201 2.72 -23.02 8.72
N VAL A 202 3.39 -22.20 7.90
CA VAL A 202 4.03 -22.66 6.68
C VAL A 202 5.27 -23.50 7.00
N GLU A 203 5.58 -24.47 6.16
CA GLU A 203 6.83 -25.23 6.25
C GLU A 203 7.93 -24.41 5.56
N ALA A 204 8.69 -23.65 6.36
CA ALA A 204 9.71 -22.74 5.88
C ALA A 204 10.93 -23.51 5.32
N LEU A 205 11.43 -23.05 4.19
CA LEU A 205 12.64 -23.57 3.53
C LEU A 205 13.87 -22.67 3.78
N THR A 206 13.61 -21.43 4.19
CA THR A 206 14.64 -20.45 4.57
C THR A 206 14.39 -19.91 5.97
N GLU A 207 15.34 -19.19 6.54
CA GLU A 207 15.24 -18.63 7.88
C GLU A 207 14.34 -17.39 7.90
N TYR A 208 13.57 -17.23 8.97
CA TYR A 208 12.88 -15.99 9.29
C TYR A 208 13.91 -14.93 9.72
N THR A 209 14.00 -13.83 8.99
CA THR A 209 14.92 -12.74 9.31
C THR A 209 14.17 -11.46 9.69
N VAL A 210 14.86 -10.57 10.44
CA VAL A 210 14.36 -9.25 10.88
C VAL A 210 15.38 -8.15 10.58
N LYS A 211 16.04 -8.25 9.42
CA LYS A 211 17.07 -7.30 9.00
C LYS A 211 16.44 -5.96 8.63
N LYS A 212 17.15 -4.88 8.97
CA LYS A 212 16.81 -3.51 8.56
C LYS A 212 17.26 -3.23 7.13
N ASP A 213 16.65 -2.22 6.52
CA ASP A 213 17.02 -1.62 5.24
C ASP A 213 17.02 -2.61 4.05
N CYS A 214 16.26 -3.68 4.16
CA CYS A 214 16.09 -4.66 3.07
C CYS A 214 14.80 -5.47 3.24
N TYR A 215 14.39 -6.11 2.14
CA TYR A 215 13.37 -7.13 2.20
C TYR A 215 13.86 -8.38 2.94
N ASN A 216 13.03 -8.88 3.84
CA ASN A 216 13.20 -10.15 4.53
C ASN A 216 12.37 -11.19 3.78
N SER A 217 13.05 -12.01 2.96
CA SER A 217 12.40 -13.02 2.14
C SER A 217 12.30 -14.35 2.88
N LEU A 218 11.13 -14.97 2.81
CA LEU A 218 10.87 -16.31 3.33
C LEU A 218 10.37 -17.19 2.20
N ASP A 219 11.14 -18.23 1.85
CA ASP A 219 10.70 -19.31 0.98
C ASP A 219 10.11 -20.44 1.82
N PHE A 220 9.03 -21.05 1.33
CA PHE A 220 8.33 -22.13 2.01
C PHE A 220 7.71 -23.12 1.00
N ASN A 221 7.38 -24.31 1.45
CA ASN A 221 6.68 -25.27 0.61
C ASN A 221 5.39 -24.68 0.04
N PRO A 222 5.14 -24.82 -1.28
CA PRO A 222 3.99 -24.20 -1.91
C PRO A 222 2.66 -24.59 -1.24
N VAL A 223 1.84 -23.59 -0.90
CA VAL A 223 0.51 -23.78 -0.33
C VAL A 223 -0.56 -23.10 -1.18
N LYS A 224 -1.68 -23.78 -1.41
CA LYS A 224 -2.85 -23.18 -2.07
C LYS A 224 -3.79 -22.65 -1.00
N THR A 225 -3.97 -21.33 -0.93
CA THR A 225 -4.68 -20.67 0.16
C THR A 225 -5.46 -19.45 -0.29
N LYS A 226 -6.45 -19.04 0.50
CA LYS A 226 -7.18 -17.77 0.42
C LYS A 226 -6.63 -16.69 1.35
N GLY A 227 -5.56 -16.94 2.08
CA GLY A 227 -4.98 -15.91 2.95
C GLY A 227 -3.67 -16.32 3.59
N LEU A 228 -2.89 -15.32 3.91
CA LEU A 228 -1.66 -15.42 4.71
C LEU A 228 -1.80 -14.57 5.97
N LYS A 229 -1.15 -14.99 7.05
CA LYS A 229 -1.11 -14.25 8.30
C LYS A 229 0.33 -14.20 8.83
N ILE A 230 0.81 -13.00 9.09
CA ILE A 230 2.05 -12.75 9.80
C ILE A 230 1.71 -12.65 11.30
N ALA A 231 2.44 -13.37 12.14
CA ALA A 231 2.44 -13.17 13.58
C ALA A 231 3.82 -12.67 14.00
N ALA A 232 3.88 -11.44 14.50
CA ALA A 232 5.12 -10.77 14.90
C ALA A 232 5.22 -10.73 16.43
N GLN A 233 6.29 -11.30 16.99
CA GLN A 233 6.65 -11.14 18.39
C GLN A 233 7.35 -9.78 18.54
N LEU A 234 6.72 -8.87 19.24
CA LEU A 234 7.30 -7.53 19.45
C LEU A 234 8.35 -7.55 20.57
N GLN A 235 9.34 -6.66 20.46
CA GLN A 235 10.42 -6.52 21.46
C GLN A 235 9.86 -6.02 22.80
N LYS A 236 10.41 -6.50 23.91
CA LYS A 236 9.94 -6.14 25.26
C LYS A 236 10.35 -4.74 25.70
N GLY A 237 11.45 -4.24 25.20
CA GLY A 237 12.06 -2.97 25.61
C GLY A 237 11.88 -1.81 24.62
N ALA A 238 11.18 -2.01 23.51
CA ALA A 238 10.82 -0.97 22.55
C ALA A 238 9.43 -0.44 22.90
N SER A 239 9.29 0.83 23.02
CA SER A 239 8.00 1.50 23.28
C SER A 239 7.52 2.22 22.04
#